data_37b586365d7c4103d1e3f66c9e048ff2
#
_entry.id   37b586365d7c4103d1e3f66c9e048ff2
#
_cell.length_a   1.000
_cell.length_b   1.000
_cell.length_c   1.000
_cell.angle_alpha   90.00
_cell.angle_beta   90.00
_cell.angle_gamma   90.00
#
_symmetry.space_group_name_H-M   'P 1'
#
loop_
_entity.id
_entity.type
_entity.pdbx_description
1 polymer ?
#
loop_
_entity_poly.entity_id
_entity_poly.type
_entity_poly.pdbx_seq_one_letter_code
_entity_poly.pdbx_strand_id
1 'polypeptide(L)'
;MCAAPVLILFLMDRNYGVGTLLFLVAGITDALDGWFAKRFDCVTRLGTILDPIADKMLIITAYIVLALLGDIPLWVVLMVSFRDLGIVGGYLILQTIHDEMPPQPSLLSKLNTLAQITFVLTVMTNKMGLVPLSGVVDVLLWLVAVTTLVSGFHYIYRWFIRGGTVES
;
A
#
# COMPACT_ATOMS: atom_id res chain seq x y z
N MET A 1 10.67 7.62 5.19
CA MET A 1 10.07 7.26 6.50
C MET A 1 9.63 8.45 7.36
N CYS A 2 10.25 9.62 7.29
CA CYS A 2 9.83 10.79 8.08
C CYS A 2 8.50 11.43 7.65
N ALA A 3 7.98 11.11 6.48
CA ALA A 3 6.74 11.70 5.95
C ALA A 3 5.47 11.23 6.68
N ALA A 4 5.44 9.99 7.17
CA ALA A 4 4.25 9.43 7.83
C ALA A 4 3.83 10.18 9.10
N PRO A 5 4.72 10.50 10.07
CA PRO A 5 4.34 11.28 11.25
C PRO A 5 3.83 12.68 10.91
N VAL A 6 4.45 13.32 9.90
CA VAL A 6 4.05 14.66 9.45
C VAL A 6 2.67 14.61 8.79
N LEU A 7 2.42 13.58 7.97
CA LEU A 7 1.12 13.35 7.37
C LEU A 7 0.01 13.17 8.41
N ILE A 8 0.28 12.42 9.49
CA ILE A 8 -0.66 12.22 10.60
C ILE A 8 -1.09 13.57 11.19
N LEU A 9 -0.12 14.43 11.53
CA LEU A 9 -0.40 15.73 12.14
C LEU A 9 -1.31 16.59 11.26
N PHE A 10 -0.99 16.74 9.97
CA PHE A 10 -1.81 17.57 9.08
C PHE A 10 -3.19 16.99 8.81
N LEU A 11 -3.33 15.66 8.73
CA LEU A 11 -4.65 15.05 8.58
C LEU A 11 -5.49 15.17 9.86
N MET A 12 -4.90 15.00 11.04
CA MET A 12 -5.60 15.19 12.31
C MET A 12 -6.11 16.61 12.49
N ASP A 13 -5.36 17.61 11.99
CA ASP A 13 -5.78 19.01 11.93
C ASP A 13 -6.81 19.28 10.81
N ARG A 14 -7.29 18.25 10.12
CA ARG A 14 -8.21 18.33 8.97
C ARG A 14 -7.69 19.21 7.83
N ASN A 15 -6.38 19.42 7.75
CA ASN A 15 -5.75 20.15 6.66
C ASN A 15 -5.46 19.22 5.48
N TYR A 16 -6.54 18.78 4.82
CA TYR A 16 -6.45 17.80 3.72
C TYR A 16 -5.62 18.32 2.53
N GLY A 17 -5.54 19.65 2.33
CA GLY A 17 -4.74 20.25 1.25
C GLY A 17 -3.25 19.95 1.41
N VAL A 18 -2.70 20.28 2.58
CA VAL A 18 -1.29 20.00 2.89
C VAL A 18 -1.06 18.49 2.99
N GLY A 19 -2.01 17.75 3.58
CA GLY A 19 -1.94 16.30 3.66
C GLY A 19 -1.85 15.63 2.29
N THR A 20 -2.66 16.05 1.31
CA THR A 20 -2.62 15.53 -0.06
C THR A 20 -1.30 15.85 -0.74
N LEU A 21 -0.80 17.08 -0.60
CA LEU A 21 0.48 17.49 -1.17
C LEU A 21 1.64 16.67 -0.59
N LEU A 22 1.67 16.50 0.73
CA LEU A 22 2.68 15.70 1.42
C LEU A 22 2.64 14.24 0.99
N PHE A 23 1.44 13.66 0.89
CA PHE A 23 1.27 12.27 0.44
C PHE A 23 1.77 12.07 -0.99
N LEU A 24 1.47 13.00 -1.90
CA LEU A 24 1.95 12.98 -3.29
C LEU A 24 3.47 13.14 -3.36
N VAL A 25 4.03 14.13 -2.67
CA VAL A 25 5.49 14.38 -2.68
C VAL A 25 6.23 13.19 -2.09
N ALA A 26 5.78 12.65 -0.96
CA ALA A 26 6.39 11.47 -0.35
C ALA A 26 6.33 10.26 -1.29
N GLY A 27 5.16 9.96 -1.89
CA GLY A 27 5.02 8.84 -2.82
C GLY A 27 5.88 8.98 -4.08
N ILE A 28 6.01 10.19 -4.65
CA ILE A 28 6.87 10.45 -5.79
C ILE A 28 8.35 10.30 -5.41
N THR A 29 8.76 10.83 -4.25
CA THR A 29 10.14 10.75 -3.76
C THR A 29 10.52 9.28 -3.53
N ASP A 30 9.68 8.49 -2.85
CA ASP A 30 9.93 7.06 -2.63
C ASP A 30 10.01 6.29 -3.96
N ALA A 31 9.16 6.60 -4.95
CA ALA A 31 9.22 5.98 -6.27
C ALA A 31 10.51 6.33 -7.03
N LEU A 32 10.97 7.57 -6.92
CA LEU A 32 12.23 8.03 -7.52
C LEU A 32 13.44 7.37 -6.86
N ASP A 33 13.46 7.29 -5.51
CA ASP A 33 14.54 6.65 -4.77
C ASP A 33 14.67 5.17 -5.14
N GLY A 34 13.55 4.46 -5.23
CA GLY A 34 13.52 3.06 -5.69
C GLY A 34 13.98 2.89 -7.14
N TRP A 35 13.65 3.85 -8.02
CA TRP A 35 14.10 3.82 -9.41
C TRP A 35 15.62 4.10 -9.53
N PHE A 36 16.14 5.10 -8.80
CA PHE A 36 17.56 5.42 -8.74
C PHE A 36 18.39 4.26 -8.17
N ALA A 37 17.96 3.67 -7.05
CA ALA A 37 18.64 2.54 -6.41
C ALA A 37 18.82 1.36 -7.38
N LYS A 38 17.79 1.04 -8.18
CA LYS A 38 17.84 -0.01 -9.20
C LYS A 38 18.76 0.33 -10.38
N ARG A 39 18.84 1.60 -10.76
CA ARG A 39 19.63 2.03 -11.93
C ARG A 39 21.13 2.06 -11.64
N PHE A 40 21.52 2.29 -10.38
CA PHE A 40 22.92 2.43 -9.96
C PHE A 40 23.48 1.21 -9.23
N ASP A 41 22.79 0.07 -9.23
CA ASP A 41 23.19 -1.19 -8.56
C ASP A 41 23.62 -1.00 -7.07
N CYS A 42 23.12 0.04 -6.41
CA CYS A 42 23.39 0.33 -5.01
C CYS A 42 22.40 -0.36 -4.07
N VAL A 43 22.00 -1.59 -4.41
CA VAL A 43 20.99 -2.33 -3.63
C VAL A 43 21.64 -3.05 -2.47
N THR A 44 21.40 -2.60 -1.24
CA THR A 44 21.83 -3.31 -0.02
C THR A 44 20.80 -4.37 0.39
N ARG A 45 21.24 -5.51 0.97
CA ARG A 45 20.32 -6.54 1.49
C ARG A 45 19.27 -5.97 2.46
N LEU A 46 19.67 -5.03 3.33
CA LEU A 46 18.76 -4.35 4.26
C LEU A 46 17.76 -3.44 3.53
N GLY A 47 18.19 -2.71 2.49
CA GLY A 47 17.32 -1.87 1.67
C GLY A 47 16.23 -2.69 1.00
N THR A 48 16.57 -3.83 0.41
CA THR A 48 15.61 -4.71 -0.27
C THR A 48 14.48 -5.21 0.65
N ILE A 49 14.76 -5.35 1.94
CA ILE A 49 13.77 -5.77 2.96
C ILE A 49 12.95 -4.57 3.48
N LEU A 50 13.60 -3.44 3.69
CA LEU A 50 12.96 -2.26 4.29
C LEU A 50 12.11 -1.46 3.28
N ASP A 51 12.50 -1.45 1.99
CA ASP A 51 11.76 -0.71 0.95
C ASP A 51 10.27 -1.12 0.84
N PRO A 52 9.91 -2.42 0.73
CA PRO A 52 8.50 -2.82 0.65
C PRO A 52 7.70 -2.47 1.92
N ILE A 53 8.38 -2.44 3.07
CA ILE A 53 7.76 -2.07 4.35
C ILE A 53 7.54 -0.56 4.41
N ALA A 54 8.53 0.23 4.01
CA ALA A 54 8.46 1.69 4.03
C ALA A 54 7.37 2.23 3.10
N ASP A 55 7.29 1.72 1.85
CA ASP A 55 6.26 2.09 0.88
C ASP A 55 4.84 1.81 1.42
N LYS A 56 4.66 0.68 2.09
CA LYS A 56 3.38 0.29 2.67
C LYS A 56 3.01 1.09 3.92
N MET A 57 3.99 1.50 4.72
CA MET A 57 3.76 2.28 5.94
C MET A 57 3.06 3.61 5.64
N LEU A 58 3.44 4.32 4.58
CA LEU A 58 2.80 5.60 4.23
C LEU A 58 1.31 5.40 3.88
N ILE A 59 1.00 4.40 3.06
CA ILE A 59 -0.37 4.10 2.63
C ILE A 59 -1.21 3.65 3.84
N ILE A 60 -0.72 2.71 4.63
CA ILE A 60 -1.41 2.19 5.83
C ILE A 60 -1.68 3.32 6.82
N THR A 61 -0.70 4.21 7.05
CA THR A 61 -0.87 5.37 7.92
C THR A 61 -1.98 6.28 7.43
N ALA A 62 -2.02 6.60 6.13
CA ALA A 62 -3.09 7.41 5.56
C ALA A 62 -4.47 6.75 5.76
N TYR A 63 -4.59 5.45 5.51
CA TYR A 63 -5.82 4.68 5.72
C TYR A 63 -6.29 4.72 7.18
N ILE A 64 -5.37 4.48 8.13
CA ILE A 64 -5.68 4.50 9.56
C ILE A 64 -6.19 5.88 9.98
N VAL A 65 -5.49 6.95 9.61
CA VAL A 65 -5.87 8.31 10.00
C VAL A 65 -7.21 8.72 9.39
N LEU A 66 -7.43 8.45 8.11
CA LEU A 66 -8.71 8.73 7.46
C LEU A 66 -9.88 7.94 8.09
N ALA A 67 -9.63 6.71 8.54
CA ALA A 67 -10.64 5.94 9.27
C ALA A 67 -10.92 6.49 10.67
N LEU A 68 -9.89 6.94 11.39
CA LEU A 68 -10.06 7.60 12.70
C LEU A 68 -10.84 8.93 12.58
N LEU A 69 -10.69 9.63 11.47
CA LEU A 69 -11.46 10.83 11.16
C LEU A 69 -12.90 10.54 10.70
N GLY A 70 -13.23 9.27 10.45
CA GLY A 70 -14.53 8.83 9.95
C GLY A 70 -14.73 9.06 8.44
N ASP A 71 -13.66 9.31 7.70
CA ASP A 71 -13.70 9.60 6.26
C ASP A 71 -13.77 8.34 5.39
N ILE A 72 -13.27 7.21 5.91
CA ILE A 72 -13.38 5.89 5.30
C ILE A 72 -13.83 4.84 6.34
N PRO A 73 -14.53 3.79 5.91
CA PRO A 73 -14.97 2.74 6.83
C PRO A 73 -13.81 1.87 7.30
N LEU A 74 -13.80 1.55 8.62
CA LEU A 74 -12.73 0.78 9.26
C LEU A 74 -12.52 -0.62 8.65
N TRP A 75 -13.58 -1.26 8.16
CA TRP A 75 -13.47 -2.59 7.55
C TRP A 75 -12.56 -2.61 6.31
N VAL A 76 -12.54 -1.53 5.52
CA VAL A 76 -11.63 -1.39 4.37
C VAL A 76 -10.18 -1.33 4.84
N VAL A 77 -9.92 -0.56 5.91
CA VAL A 77 -8.56 -0.45 6.49
C VAL A 77 -8.07 -1.81 6.95
N LEU A 78 -8.91 -2.55 7.68
CA LEU A 78 -8.57 -3.88 8.16
C LEU A 78 -8.27 -4.82 6.98
N MET A 79 -9.13 -4.85 5.97
CA MET A 79 -8.99 -5.72 4.81
C MET A 79 -7.70 -5.43 4.01
N VAL A 80 -7.40 -4.16 3.76
CA VAL A 80 -6.18 -3.72 3.08
C VAL A 80 -4.95 -4.07 3.93
N SER A 81 -4.97 -3.78 5.23
CA SER A 81 -3.86 -4.04 6.14
C SER A 81 -3.55 -5.53 6.26
N PHE A 82 -4.56 -6.38 6.46
CA PHE A 82 -4.39 -7.83 6.51
C PHE A 82 -3.77 -8.39 5.23
N ARG A 83 -4.27 -7.96 4.08
CA ARG A 83 -3.73 -8.37 2.78
C ARG A 83 -2.29 -7.92 2.61
N ASP A 84 -1.97 -6.67 2.91
CA ASP A 84 -0.63 -6.12 2.72
C ASP A 84 0.38 -6.75 3.68
N LEU A 85 0.02 -6.93 4.96
CA LEU A 85 0.83 -7.67 5.93
C LEU A 85 1.01 -9.14 5.54
N GLY A 86 -0.02 -9.79 5.01
CA GLY A 86 0.07 -11.16 4.53
C GLY A 86 1.06 -11.32 3.39
N ILE A 87 1.08 -10.39 2.43
CA ILE A 87 2.04 -10.42 1.32
C ILE A 87 3.46 -10.14 1.80
N VAL A 88 3.66 -9.10 2.62
CA VAL A 88 4.98 -8.74 3.16
C VAL A 88 5.50 -9.86 4.09
N GLY A 89 4.65 -10.38 4.96
CA GLY A 89 4.99 -11.49 5.85
C GLY A 89 5.38 -12.76 5.09
N GLY A 90 4.59 -13.14 4.09
CA GLY A 90 4.90 -14.29 3.22
C GLY A 90 6.20 -14.10 2.43
N TYR A 91 6.47 -12.87 1.95
CA TYR A 91 7.72 -12.51 1.30
C TYR A 91 8.93 -12.71 2.24
N LEU A 92 8.85 -12.17 3.47
CA LEU A 92 9.91 -12.28 4.47
C LEU A 92 10.17 -13.74 4.90
N ILE A 93 9.12 -14.52 5.09
CA ILE A 93 9.22 -15.94 5.45
C ILE A 93 9.96 -16.72 4.34
N LEU A 94 9.56 -16.57 3.08
CA LEU A 94 10.19 -17.25 1.95
C LEU A 94 11.66 -16.86 1.80
N GLN A 95 11.98 -15.59 1.95
CA GLN A 95 13.36 -15.12 1.86
C GLN A 95 14.26 -15.64 3.00
N THR A 96 13.69 -15.83 4.20
CA THR A 96 14.46 -16.32 5.37
C THR A 96 14.67 -17.84 5.34
N ILE A 97 13.69 -18.61 4.84
CA ILE A 97 13.73 -20.06 4.90
C ILE A 97 14.41 -20.70 3.68
N HIS A 98 14.20 -20.13 2.48
CA HIS A 98 14.61 -20.79 1.24
C HIS A 98 15.79 -20.11 0.52
N ASP A 99 16.30 -18.96 1.00
CA ASP A 99 17.35 -18.17 0.31
C ASP A 99 17.05 -17.95 -1.20
N GLU A 100 15.81 -18.23 -1.62
CA GLU A 100 15.35 -18.10 -3.00
C GLU A 100 14.86 -16.67 -3.24
N MET A 101 15.11 -16.18 -4.48
CA MET A 101 14.52 -14.90 -4.90
C MET A 101 13.00 -14.98 -4.83
N PRO A 102 12.36 -14.09 -4.06
CA PRO A 102 10.91 -14.11 -3.92
C PRO A 102 10.23 -13.87 -5.27
N PRO A 103 9.05 -14.47 -5.47
CA PRO A 103 8.30 -14.33 -6.71
C PRO A 103 7.99 -12.85 -6.97
N GLN A 104 8.23 -12.41 -8.20
CA GLN A 104 7.93 -11.04 -8.62
C GLN A 104 6.47 -10.68 -8.29
N PRO A 105 6.23 -9.44 -7.82
CA PRO A 105 4.87 -9.00 -7.50
C PRO A 105 3.97 -9.14 -8.72
N SER A 106 2.80 -9.77 -8.53
CA SER A 106 1.83 -9.98 -9.60
C SER A 106 1.27 -8.64 -10.11
N LEU A 107 0.87 -8.58 -11.37
CA LEU A 107 0.19 -7.41 -11.93
C LEU A 107 -1.03 -7.00 -11.10
N LEU A 108 -1.77 -7.97 -10.57
CA LEU A 108 -2.91 -7.74 -9.67
C LEU A 108 -2.50 -7.00 -8.39
N SER A 109 -1.32 -7.33 -7.81
CA SER A 109 -0.80 -6.63 -6.64
C SER A 109 -0.46 -5.17 -6.94
N LYS A 110 0.13 -4.91 -8.12
CA LYS A 110 0.45 -3.54 -8.56
C LYS A 110 -0.81 -2.71 -8.81
N LEU A 111 -1.82 -3.29 -9.49
CA LEU A 111 -3.10 -2.64 -9.74
C LEU A 111 -3.84 -2.32 -8.43
N ASN A 112 -3.83 -3.24 -7.47
CA ASN A 112 -4.43 -3.00 -6.16
C ASN A 112 -3.74 -1.84 -5.42
N THR A 113 -2.40 -1.76 -5.41
CA THR A 113 -1.69 -0.64 -4.80
C THR A 113 -2.02 0.69 -5.48
N LEU A 114 -2.10 0.70 -6.83
CA LEU A 114 -2.51 1.89 -7.58
C LEU A 114 -3.94 2.32 -7.21
N ALA A 115 -4.88 1.38 -7.12
CA ALA A 115 -6.25 1.64 -6.69
C ALA A 115 -6.30 2.21 -5.27
N GLN A 116 -5.52 1.68 -4.34
CA GLN A 116 -5.40 2.18 -2.97
C GLN A 116 -4.90 3.63 -2.91
N ILE A 117 -3.82 3.95 -3.64
CA ILE A 117 -3.27 5.32 -3.70
C ILE A 117 -4.31 6.28 -4.29
N THR A 118 -4.94 5.90 -5.41
CA THR A 118 -5.97 6.69 -6.08
C THR A 118 -7.16 6.94 -5.15
N PHE A 119 -7.59 5.94 -4.40
CA PHE A 119 -8.69 6.05 -3.44
C PHE A 119 -8.36 7.05 -2.33
N VAL A 120 -7.19 6.94 -1.67
CA VAL A 120 -6.75 7.88 -0.63
C VAL A 120 -6.73 9.32 -1.15
N LEU A 121 -6.12 9.55 -2.32
CA LEU A 121 -6.05 10.88 -2.94
C LEU A 121 -7.43 11.43 -3.25
N THR A 122 -8.35 10.59 -3.75
CA THR A 122 -9.72 11.01 -4.06
C THR A 122 -10.50 11.36 -2.80
N VAL A 123 -10.37 10.57 -1.72
CA VAL A 123 -10.99 10.86 -0.43
C VAL A 123 -10.50 12.19 0.11
N MET A 124 -9.17 12.40 0.15
CA MET A 124 -8.58 13.65 0.64
C MET A 124 -9.04 14.86 -0.20
N THR A 125 -9.04 14.74 -1.54
CA THR A 125 -9.49 15.80 -2.45
C THR A 125 -10.98 16.11 -2.27
N ASN A 126 -11.82 15.10 -2.10
CA ASN A 126 -13.25 15.28 -1.82
C ASN A 126 -13.47 16.04 -0.50
N LYS A 127 -12.64 15.76 0.52
CA LYS A 127 -12.71 16.45 1.83
C LYS A 127 -12.18 17.89 1.80
N MET A 128 -11.37 18.25 0.80
CA MET A 128 -11.02 19.66 0.56
C MET A 128 -12.21 20.51 0.13
N GLY A 129 -13.30 19.89 -0.33
CA GLY A 129 -14.51 20.61 -0.77
C GLY A 129 -14.37 21.35 -2.12
N LEU A 130 -13.26 21.14 -2.84
CA LEU A 130 -13.03 21.80 -4.14
C LEU A 130 -13.89 21.20 -5.25
N VAL A 131 -14.13 19.90 -5.21
CA VAL A 131 -14.92 19.16 -6.21
C VAL A 131 -15.77 18.11 -5.49
N PRO A 132 -17.07 17.98 -5.78
CA PRO A 132 -17.92 16.95 -5.21
C PRO A 132 -17.58 15.58 -5.85
N LEU A 133 -16.75 14.80 -5.21
CA LEU A 133 -16.28 13.49 -5.69
C LEU A 133 -16.90 12.31 -4.92
N SER A 134 -17.98 12.53 -4.17
CA SER A 134 -18.60 11.49 -3.33
C SER A 134 -18.93 10.21 -4.09
N GLY A 135 -19.54 10.31 -5.28
CA GLY A 135 -19.82 9.14 -6.10
C GLY A 135 -18.57 8.41 -6.60
N VAL A 136 -17.48 9.15 -6.88
CA VAL A 136 -16.19 8.55 -7.28
C VAL A 136 -15.54 7.84 -6.09
N VAL A 137 -15.65 8.42 -4.88
CA VAL A 137 -15.17 7.79 -3.63
C VAL A 137 -15.85 6.45 -3.40
N ASP A 138 -17.17 6.36 -3.57
CA ASP A 138 -17.93 5.13 -3.38
C ASP A 138 -17.53 4.05 -4.40
N VAL A 139 -17.37 4.42 -5.68
CA VAL A 139 -16.91 3.49 -6.72
C VAL A 139 -15.50 2.98 -6.43
N LEU A 140 -14.58 3.87 -6.06
CA LEU A 140 -13.20 3.50 -5.74
C LEU A 140 -13.11 2.66 -4.47
N LEU A 141 -13.97 2.90 -3.47
CA LEU A 141 -14.05 2.08 -2.26
C LEU A 141 -14.34 0.62 -2.62
N TRP A 142 -15.38 0.38 -3.43
CA TRP A 142 -15.72 -0.97 -3.87
C TRP A 142 -14.65 -1.58 -4.78
N LEU A 143 -14.04 -0.77 -5.64
CA LEU A 143 -12.93 -1.22 -6.49
C LEU A 143 -11.74 -1.68 -5.65
N VAL A 144 -11.33 -0.92 -4.62
CA VAL A 144 -10.28 -1.32 -3.68
C VAL A 144 -10.69 -2.59 -2.93
N ALA A 145 -11.93 -2.70 -2.47
CA ALA A 145 -12.41 -3.90 -1.79
C ALA A 145 -12.28 -5.14 -2.67
N VAL A 146 -12.80 -5.09 -3.90
CA VAL A 146 -12.75 -6.22 -4.83
C VAL A 146 -11.31 -6.56 -5.22
N THR A 147 -10.49 -5.57 -5.59
CA THR A 147 -9.10 -5.83 -5.99
C THR A 147 -8.25 -6.36 -4.84
N THR A 148 -8.52 -5.93 -3.60
CA THR A 148 -7.86 -6.45 -2.39
C THR A 148 -8.20 -7.92 -2.16
N LEU A 149 -9.48 -8.30 -2.26
CA LEU A 149 -9.92 -9.70 -2.11
C LEU A 149 -9.32 -10.58 -3.22
N VAL A 150 -9.47 -10.18 -4.48
CA VAL A 150 -8.96 -10.96 -5.63
C VAL A 150 -7.44 -11.13 -5.53
N SER A 151 -6.71 -10.07 -5.18
CA SER A 151 -5.26 -10.12 -5.02
C SER A 151 -4.84 -10.99 -3.83
N GLY A 152 -5.57 -10.96 -2.72
CA GLY A 152 -5.34 -11.79 -1.54
C GLY A 152 -5.56 -13.27 -1.85
N PHE A 153 -6.69 -13.63 -2.46
CA PHE A 153 -6.98 -15.00 -2.87
C PHE A 153 -5.96 -15.55 -3.89
N HIS A 154 -5.57 -14.72 -4.88
CA HIS A 154 -4.55 -15.12 -5.85
C HIS A 154 -3.19 -15.39 -5.19
N TYR A 155 -2.83 -14.62 -4.15
CA TYR A 155 -1.59 -14.82 -3.41
C TYR A 155 -1.63 -16.13 -2.60
N ILE A 156 -2.71 -16.40 -1.87
CA ILE A 156 -2.92 -17.65 -1.11
C ILE A 156 -2.90 -18.86 -2.04
N TYR A 157 -3.60 -18.79 -3.18
CA TYR A 157 -3.64 -19.85 -4.18
C TYR A 157 -2.25 -20.18 -4.73
N ARG A 158 -1.45 -19.16 -5.07
CA ARG A 158 -0.06 -19.36 -5.52
C ARG A 158 0.83 -19.98 -4.44
N TRP A 159 0.61 -19.59 -3.19
CA TRP A 159 1.38 -20.12 -2.07
C TRP A 159 1.07 -21.59 -1.81
N PHE A 160 -0.20 -21.99 -1.88
CA PHE A 160 -0.64 -23.38 -1.73
C PHE A 160 -0.11 -24.30 -2.84
N ILE A 161 -0.12 -23.83 -4.10
CA ILE A 161 0.37 -24.65 -5.23
C ILE A 161 1.90 -24.82 -5.17
N ARG A 162 2.66 -23.80 -4.77
CA ARG A 162 4.12 -23.91 -4.66
C ARG A 162 4.56 -24.68 -3.41
N GLY A 163 3.85 -24.56 -2.30
CA GLY A 163 4.11 -25.33 -1.08
C GLY A 163 3.86 -26.84 -1.23
N GLY A 164 2.95 -27.24 -2.13
CA GLY A 164 2.64 -28.65 -2.41
C GLY A 164 3.63 -29.38 -3.32
N THR A 165 4.59 -28.68 -3.95
CA THR A 165 5.58 -29.31 -4.85
C THR A 165 6.94 -29.59 -4.19
N VAL A 166 7.06 -29.38 -2.87
CA VAL A 166 8.31 -29.63 -2.11
C VAL A 166 8.34 -30.99 -1.43
N GLU A 167 7.25 -31.81 -1.52
CA GLU A 167 7.19 -33.19 -1.01
C GLU A 167 7.04 -34.21 -2.15
N SER A 168 8.01 -34.23 -3.08
CA SER A 168 8.15 -35.43 -3.96
C SER A 168 9.56 -35.53 -4.52
#